data_6e5ef9a13faf0fa5e831610eccfb061c
#
_entry.id   6e5ef9a13faf0fa5e831610eccfb061c
#
_cell.length_a   1.000
_cell.length_b   1.000
_cell.length_c   1.000
_cell.angle_alpha   90.00
_cell.angle_beta   90.00
_cell.angle_gamma   90.00
#
_symmetry.space_group_name_H-M   'P 1'
#
loop_
_entity.id
_entity.type
_entity.pdbx_description
1 polymer ?
#
loop_
_entity_poly.entity_id
_entity_poly.type
_entity_poly.pdbx_seq_one_letter_code
_entity_poly.pdbx_strand_id
1 'polypeptide(L)'
;MSAPGTRQFDSTKPLPGLQIERRCFTVVDGDEMFGLPVQSVQTIFRIEGVTPVPLGPADVEGLVNLRGRIVTAVSLKRRLAKAPLDTARGTLAIGIEHDGENFALIVDDVGDVITCEESAEIARPPHIDPARARLTSAYYRLDGGILPILDMKAVFDFAERNRSTGSAHLNTAITRSDQ
;
A
#
# COMPACT_ATOMS: atom_id res chain seq x y z
N MET A 1 22.82 -9.63 57.34
CA MET A 1 23.40 -9.48 55.99
C MET A 1 22.28 -9.81 55.00
N SER A 2 21.59 -8.79 54.48
CA SER A 2 20.48 -8.95 53.54
C SER A 2 21.01 -8.70 52.11
N ALA A 3 20.76 -9.65 51.24
CA ALA A 3 21.14 -9.57 49.83
C ALA A 3 20.27 -8.53 49.06
N PRO A 4 20.82 -7.76 48.10
CA PRO A 4 20.05 -6.83 47.33
C PRO A 4 19.22 -7.56 46.28
N GLY A 5 17.91 -7.28 46.25
CA GLY A 5 16.99 -7.84 45.29
C GLY A 5 17.31 -7.44 43.85
N THR A 6 17.47 -8.44 43.00
CA THR A 6 17.62 -8.31 41.56
C THR A 6 16.33 -7.73 40.97
N ARG A 7 16.38 -6.50 40.46
CA ARG A 7 15.28 -5.93 39.67
C ARG A 7 15.24 -6.66 38.32
N GLN A 8 14.20 -7.43 38.17
CA GLN A 8 13.88 -8.07 36.90
C GLN A 8 13.44 -6.98 35.91
N PHE A 9 14.23 -6.76 34.88
CA PHE A 9 13.86 -5.90 33.77
C PHE A 9 12.79 -6.60 32.95
N ASP A 10 11.58 -6.07 32.98
CA ASP A 10 10.48 -6.48 32.11
C ASP A 10 10.74 -5.90 30.71
N SER A 11 11.19 -6.76 29.79
CA SER A 11 11.54 -6.40 28.40
C SER A 11 10.33 -6.07 27.53
N THR A 12 9.12 -6.09 28.07
CA THR A 12 7.86 -5.87 27.33
C THR A 12 7.29 -4.46 27.51
N LYS A 13 7.89 -3.64 28.40
CA LYS A 13 7.41 -2.28 28.61
C LYS A 13 8.25 -1.29 27.82
N PRO A 14 7.66 -0.53 26.84
CA PRO A 14 8.39 0.52 26.15
C PRO A 14 8.95 1.52 27.16
N LEU A 15 10.22 1.90 26.98
CA LEU A 15 10.83 2.95 27.79
C LEU A 15 10.04 4.26 27.59
N PRO A 16 9.66 4.96 28.66
CA PRO A 16 8.98 6.24 28.55
C PRO A 16 9.92 7.24 27.87
N GLY A 17 9.53 7.71 26.68
CA GLY A 17 10.28 8.69 25.89
C GLY A 17 10.75 8.23 24.50
N LEU A 18 10.67 6.94 24.15
CA LEU A 18 10.83 6.51 22.78
C LEU A 18 9.47 6.58 22.06
N GLN A 19 9.10 7.77 21.60
CA GLN A 19 8.01 7.89 20.63
C GLN A 19 8.52 7.25 19.34
N ILE A 20 7.90 6.15 18.94
CA ILE A 20 8.16 5.54 17.62
C ILE A 20 7.51 6.45 16.59
N GLU A 21 8.27 7.43 16.14
CA GLU A 21 7.85 8.31 15.06
C GLU A 21 7.79 7.49 13.77
N ARG A 22 6.60 7.29 13.24
CA ARG A 22 6.43 6.69 11.92
C ARG A 22 6.64 7.76 10.86
N ARG A 23 7.73 7.66 10.13
CA ARG A 23 7.96 8.51 8.95
C ARG A 23 7.28 7.89 7.74
N CYS A 24 6.46 8.69 7.08
CA CYS A 24 5.70 8.28 5.91
C CYS A 24 6.03 9.19 4.74
N PHE A 25 6.26 8.59 3.58
CA PHE A 25 6.34 9.28 2.32
C PHE A 25 4.93 9.45 1.77
N THR A 26 4.52 10.66 1.41
CA THR A 26 3.18 10.90 0.90
C THR A 26 3.09 10.70 -0.60
N VAL A 27 2.01 10.10 -1.06
CA VAL A 27 1.68 9.89 -2.47
C VAL A 27 0.27 10.36 -2.74
N VAL A 28 0.03 10.82 -3.95
CA VAL A 28 -1.29 11.28 -4.42
C VAL A 28 -1.78 10.33 -5.50
N ASP A 29 -3.04 9.94 -5.39
CA ASP A 29 -3.74 9.18 -6.42
C ASP A 29 -5.16 9.73 -6.60
N GLY A 30 -5.40 10.45 -7.69
CA GLY A 30 -6.57 11.29 -7.89
C GLY A 30 -6.58 12.44 -6.88
N ASP A 31 -7.69 12.59 -6.16
CA ASP A 31 -7.88 13.62 -5.15
C ASP A 31 -7.50 13.15 -3.73
N GLU A 32 -6.88 11.98 -3.60
CA GLU A 32 -6.58 11.39 -2.30
C GLU A 32 -5.09 11.26 -2.06
N MET A 33 -4.70 11.48 -0.80
CA MET A 33 -3.34 11.33 -0.33
C MET A 33 -3.22 10.07 0.53
N PHE A 34 -2.12 9.33 0.34
CA PHE A 34 -1.77 8.14 1.11
C PHE A 34 -0.36 8.26 1.65
N GLY A 35 -0.09 7.60 2.77
CA GLY A 35 1.26 7.45 3.32
C GLY A 35 1.84 6.08 2.96
N LEU A 36 3.10 6.09 2.52
CA LEU A 36 3.92 4.89 2.41
C LEU A 36 4.97 4.89 3.52
N PRO A 37 5.20 3.75 4.20
CA PRO A 37 6.33 3.65 5.12
C PRO A 37 7.65 3.99 4.41
N VAL A 38 8.41 4.96 4.93
CA VAL A 38 9.66 5.44 4.28
C VAL A 38 10.64 4.30 4.03
N GLN A 39 10.71 3.32 4.92
CA GLN A 39 11.59 2.15 4.78
C GLN A 39 11.27 1.27 3.57
N SER A 40 10.07 1.34 3.02
CA SER A 40 9.68 0.57 1.83
C SER A 40 10.07 1.27 0.52
N VAL A 41 10.36 2.57 0.57
CA VAL A 41 10.64 3.39 -0.62
C VAL A 41 12.13 3.34 -0.93
N GLN A 42 12.49 2.85 -2.11
CA GLN A 42 13.89 2.81 -2.57
C GLN A 42 14.24 3.99 -3.49
N THR A 43 13.34 4.34 -4.39
CA THR A 43 13.58 5.38 -5.39
C THR A 43 12.27 5.88 -5.98
N ILE A 44 12.33 7.06 -6.59
CA ILE A 44 11.24 7.63 -7.39
C ILE A 44 11.78 7.82 -8.80
N PHE A 45 11.00 7.43 -9.81
CA PHE A 45 11.41 7.52 -11.20
C PHE A 45 10.22 7.70 -12.12
N ARG A 46 10.50 8.11 -13.36
CA ARG A 46 9.50 8.17 -14.43
C ARG A 46 9.63 6.96 -15.33
N ILE A 47 8.50 6.34 -15.62
CA ILE A 47 8.44 5.17 -16.50
C ILE A 47 8.72 5.61 -17.94
N GLU A 48 9.70 4.98 -18.59
CA GLU A 48 10.03 5.23 -20.00
C GLU A 48 9.18 4.39 -20.95
N GLY A 49 8.77 3.22 -20.50
CA GLY A 49 7.92 2.30 -21.24
C GLY A 49 7.47 1.14 -20.36
N VAL A 50 6.30 0.59 -20.67
CA VAL A 50 5.73 -0.59 -19.99
C VAL A 50 5.61 -1.71 -21.02
N THR A 51 6.09 -2.90 -20.65
CA THR A 51 5.85 -4.12 -21.43
C THR A 51 4.65 -4.85 -20.80
N PRO A 52 3.49 -4.90 -21.48
CA PRO A 52 2.31 -5.55 -20.94
C PRO A 52 2.55 -7.04 -20.65
N VAL A 53 1.96 -7.55 -19.56
CA VAL A 53 1.94 -8.99 -19.25
C VAL A 53 0.58 -9.54 -19.66
N PRO A 54 0.50 -10.35 -20.73
CA PRO A 54 -0.77 -10.96 -21.14
C PRO A 54 -1.33 -11.84 -20.02
N LEU A 55 -2.64 -11.73 -19.78
CA LEU A 55 -3.36 -12.48 -18.74
C LEU A 55 -2.87 -12.24 -17.29
N GLY A 56 -2.10 -11.18 -17.07
CA GLY A 56 -1.68 -10.77 -15.74
C GLY A 56 -2.87 -10.26 -14.88
N PRO A 57 -2.67 -10.11 -13.57
CA PRO A 57 -3.65 -9.48 -12.70
C PRO A 57 -4.03 -8.07 -13.21
N ALA A 58 -5.28 -7.69 -13.07
CA ALA A 58 -5.80 -6.41 -13.57
C ALA A 58 -5.09 -5.18 -12.98
N ASP A 59 -4.44 -5.33 -11.82
CA ASP A 59 -3.71 -4.27 -11.13
C ASP A 59 -2.27 -4.14 -11.60
N VAL A 60 -1.76 -5.14 -12.34
CA VAL A 60 -0.43 -5.15 -12.94
C VAL A 60 -0.52 -4.50 -14.30
N GLU A 61 0.18 -3.37 -14.46
CA GLU A 61 0.29 -2.68 -15.75
C GLU A 61 1.22 -3.41 -16.70
N GLY A 62 2.23 -4.09 -16.19
CA GLY A 62 3.23 -4.78 -16.95
C GLY A 62 4.59 -4.81 -16.26
N LEU A 63 5.63 -4.92 -17.08
CA LEU A 63 7.02 -4.89 -16.63
C LEU A 63 7.68 -3.57 -17.05
N VAL A 64 8.48 -3.01 -16.18
CA VAL A 64 9.25 -1.78 -16.42
C VAL A 64 10.72 -1.99 -16.09
N ASN A 65 11.58 -1.20 -16.72
CA ASN A 65 13.00 -1.21 -16.41
C ASN A 65 13.29 -0.17 -15.31
N LEU A 66 13.78 -0.63 -14.17
CA LEU A 66 14.28 0.18 -13.09
C LEU A 66 15.80 0.01 -12.98
N ARG A 67 16.55 0.95 -13.54
CA ARG A 67 18.04 0.94 -13.49
C ARG A 67 18.67 -0.37 -13.96
N GLY A 68 18.18 -0.93 -15.07
CA GLY A 68 18.67 -2.19 -15.64
C GLY A 68 18.04 -3.45 -15.05
N ARG A 69 17.15 -3.33 -14.08
CA ARG A 69 16.36 -4.45 -13.53
C ARG A 69 14.93 -4.39 -14.06
N ILE A 70 14.39 -5.53 -14.45
CA ILE A 70 12.99 -5.65 -14.81
C ILE A 70 12.18 -5.88 -13.54
N VAL A 71 11.21 -5.01 -13.29
CA VAL A 71 10.34 -5.07 -12.10
C VAL A 71 8.87 -5.01 -12.51
N THR A 72 8.00 -5.56 -11.68
CA THR A 72 6.55 -5.54 -11.90
C THR A 72 5.98 -4.16 -11.56
N ALA A 73 5.30 -3.56 -12.53
CA ALA A 73 4.61 -2.28 -12.35
C ALA A 73 3.16 -2.50 -11.91
N VAL A 74 2.79 -1.92 -10.78
CA VAL A 74 1.49 -2.05 -10.12
C VAL A 74 0.82 -0.69 -10.05
N SER A 75 -0.41 -0.58 -10.52
CA SER A 75 -1.17 0.67 -10.44
C SER A 75 -1.88 0.79 -9.09
N LEU A 76 -1.54 1.81 -8.30
CA LEU A 76 -2.24 2.12 -7.06
C LEU A 76 -3.72 2.41 -7.34
N LYS A 77 -4.02 3.16 -8.40
CA LYS A 77 -5.37 3.49 -8.84
C LYS A 77 -6.24 2.25 -9.08
N ARG A 78 -5.70 1.25 -9.76
CA ARG A 78 -6.41 -0.02 -9.99
C ARG A 78 -6.55 -0.84 -8.71
N ARG A 79 -5.52 -0.83 -7.85
CA ARG A 79 -5.60 -1.47 -6.52
C ARG A 79 -6.72 -0.87 -5.67
N LEU A 80 -6.91 0.44 -5.72
CA LEU A 80 -7.97 1.16 -5.02
C LEU A 80 -9.35 1.04 -5.72
N ALA A 81 -9.49 0.21 -6.75
CA ALA A 81 -10.70 0.04 -7.56
C ALA A 81 -11.20 1.35 -8.21
N LYS A 82 -10.30 2.29 -8.47
CA LYS A 82 -10.55 3.50 -9.25
C LYS A 82 -10.42 3.20 -10.76
N ALA A 83 -10.89 4.12 -11.59
CA ALA A 83 -10.90 3.99 -13.04
C ALA A 83 -9.53 3.58 -13.63
N PRO A 84 -9.49 2.97 -14.84
CA PRO A 84 -8.24 2.61 -15.50
C PRO A 84 -7.34 3.83 -15.63
N LEU A 85 -6.04 3.65 -15.34
CA LEU A 85 -5.01 4.62 -15.64
C LEU A 85 -4.56 4.38 -17.09
N ASP A 86 -4.45 5.44 -17.87
CA ASP A 86 -3.67 5.38 -19.11
C ASP A 86 -2.19 5.57 -18.71
N THR A 87 -1.43 4.47 -18.71
CA THR A 87 -0.02 4.50 -18.31
C THR A 87 0.79 5.04 -19.48
N ALA A 88 0.82 6.34 -19.59
CA ALA A 88 1.61 7.04 -20.60
C ALA A 88 3.12 7.05 -20.20
N ARG A 89 3.97 7.25 -21.23
CA ARG A 89 5.38 7.53 -21.00
C ARG A 89 5.56 8.76 -20.10
N GLY A 90 6.41 8.65 -19.10
CA GLY A 90 6.63 9.72 -18.13
C GLY A 90 5.77 9.63 -16.87
N THR A 91 4.90 8.63 -16.77
CA THR A 91 4.14 8.32 -15.54
C THR A 91 5.08 8.10 -14.37
N LEU A 92 4.72 8.62 -13.22
CA LEU A 92 5.51 8.55 -11.99
C LEU A 92 5.36 7.19 -11.32
N ALA A 93 6.47 6.63 -10.86
CA ALA A 93 6.49 5.38 -10.13
C ALA A 93 7.47 5.42 -8.95
N ILE A 94 7.14 4.67 -7.93
CA ILE A 94 7.96 4.48 -6.73
C ILE A 94 8.51 3.06 -6.75
N GLY A 95 9.84 2.92 -6.74
CA GLY A 95 10.50 1.64 -6.58
C GLY A 95 10.39 1.20 -5.12
N ILE A 96 9.82 0.03 -4.91
CA ILE A 96 9.55 -0.55 -3.60
C ILE A 96 10.15 -1.94 -3.54
N GLU A 97 10.80 -2.26 -2.43
CA GLU A 97 11.18 -3.63 -2.10
C GLU A 97 10.20 -4.19 -1.08
N HIS A 98 9.65 -5.36 -1.39
CA HIS A 98 8.73 -6.07 -0.52
C HIS A 98 8.98 -7.58 -0.61
N ASP A 99 9.23 -8.22 0.53
CA ASP A 99 9.53 -9.66 0.65
C ASP A 99 10.66 -10.15 -0.29
N GLY A 100 11.67 -9.31 -0.51
CA GLY A 100 12.83 -9.63 -1.38
C GLY A 100 12.57 -9.45 -2.87
N GLU A 101 11.37 -9.01 -3.26
CA GLU A 101 11.02 -8.67 -4.63
C GLU A 101 10.95 -7.15 -4.82
N ASN A 102 11.23 -6.70 -6.06
CA ASN A 102 11.18 -5.30 -6.41
C ASN A 102 9.95 -5.00 -7.28
N PHE A 103 9.23 -3.96 -6.91
CA PHE A 103 8.04 -3.48 -7.58
C PHE A 103 8.17 -2.01 -7.97
N ALA A 104 7.41 -1.59 -8.95
CA ALA A 104 7.19 -0.20 -9.29
C ALA A 104 5.71 0.16 -9.00
N LEU A 105 5.45 0.89 -7.93
CA LEU A 105 4.11 1.39 -7.61
C LEU A 105 3.84 2.66 -8.40
N ILE A 106 2.90 2.60 -9.32
CA ILE A 106 2.48 3.74 -10.16
C ILE A 106 1.51 4.61 -9.36
N VAL A 107 1.79 5.90 -9.31
CA VAL A 107 1.02 6.93 -8.61
C VAL A 107 0.87 8.17 -9.50
N ASP A 108 -0.10 9.03 -9.20
CA ASP A 108 -0.29 10.28 -9.96
C ASP A 108 0.77 11.32 -9.58
N ASP A 109 1.07 11.46 -8.27
CA ASP A 109 2.09 12.39 -7.79
C ASP A 109 2.69 11.92 -6.46
N VAL A 110 3.76 12.59 -6.04
CA VAL A 110 4.46 12.36 -4.78
C VAL A 110 4.60 13.67 -4.01
N GLY A 111 4.42 13.58 -2.70
CA GLY A 111 4.57 14.72 -1.80
C GLY A 111 5.78 14.56 -0.88
N ASP A 112 5.69 15.16 0.29
CA ASP A 112 6.76 15.22 1.27
C ASP A 112 6.84 13.98 2.15
N VAL A 113 7.97 13.85 2.86
CA VAL A 113 8.09 12.93 3.98
C VAL A 113 7.56 13.61 5.23
N ILE A 114 6.57 13.01 5.83
CA ILE A 114 5.96 13.52 7.08
C ILE A 114 6.21 12.54 8.23
N THR A 115 6.18 13.06 9.44
CA THR A 115 6.21 12.29 10.67
C THR A 115 4.79 12.11 11.18
N CYS A 116 4.37 10.85 11.35
CA CYS A 116 3.08 10.51 11.93
C CYS A 116 3.29 10.22 13.41
N GLU A 117 2.78 11.10 14.28
CA GLU A 117 2.82 10.91 15.72
C GLU A 117 1.80 9.84 16.15
N GLU A 118 2.16 9.01 17.12
CA GLU A 118 1.25 7.99 17.65
C GLU A 118 -0.04 8.61 18.21
N SER A 119 0.05 9.81 18.77
CA SER A 119 -1.09 10.58 19.29
C SER A 119 -2.12 10.98 18.22
N ALA A 120 -1.70 11.06 16.96
CA ALA A 120 -2.53 11.40 15.82
C ALA A 120 -3.16 10.16 15.14
N GLU A 121 -2.81 8.95 15.57
CA GLU A 121 -3.41 7.72 15.06
C GLU A 121 -4.88 7.63 15.49
N ILE A 122 -5.74 7.31 14.55
CA ILE A 122 -7.19 7.19 14.77
C ILE A 122 -7.70 5.82 14.33
N ALA A 123 -8.82 5.40 14.91
CA ALA A 123 -9.52 4.23 14.43
C ALA A 123 -9.98 4.42 12.99
N ARG A 124 -10.12 3.31 12.25
CA ARG A 124 -10.64 3.34 10.87
C ARG A 124 -11.98 4.07 10.80
N PRO A 125 -12.08 5.12 9.98
CA PRO A 125 -13.35 5.83 9.78
C PRO A 125 -14.43 4.88 9.20
N PRO A 126 -15.68 4.95 9.68
CA PRO A 126 -16.73 3.99 9.32
C PRO A 126 -17.16 4.06 7.85
N HIS A 127 -16.95 5.19 7.18
CA HIS A 127 -17.35 5.43 5.79
C HIS A 127 -16.29 5.04 4.75
N ILE A 128 -15.15 4.48 5.19
CA ILE A 128 -14.10 4.04 4.26
C ILE A 128 -14.56 2.78 3.52
N ASP A 129 -14.43 2.80 2.21
CA ASP A 129 -14.71 1.67 1.34
C ASP A 129 -13.93 0.40 1.81
N PRO A 130 -14.60 -0.78 1.90
CA PRO A 130 -13.94 -2.01 2.37
C PRO A 130 -12.73 -2.44 1.55
N ALA A 131 -12.70 -2.17 0.24
CA ALA A 131 -11.54 -2.50 -0.61
C ALA A 131 -10.33 -1.63 -0.25
N ARG A 132 -10.55 -0.33 0.01
CA ARG A 132 -9.52 0.58 0.50
C ARG A 132 -9.05 0.24 1.91
N ALA A 133 -9.98 -0.08 2.80
CA ALA A 133 -9.66 -0.46 4.16
C ALA A 133 -8.72 -1.68 4.24
N ARG A 134 -8.81 -2.61 3.30
CA ARG A 134 -7.90 -3.76 3.21
C ARG A 134 -6.48 -3.41 2.79
N LEU A 135 -6.32 -2.32 2.05
CA LEU A 135 -5.01 -1.83 1.58
C LEU A 135 -4.35 -0.86 2.56
N THR A 136 -4.95 -0.65 3.74
CA THR A 136 -4.52 0.36 4.71
C THR A 136 -4.23 -0.27 6.06
N SER A 137 -3.05 0.01 6.62
CA SER A 137 -2.60 -0.51 7.92
C SER A 137 -2.95 0.41 9.10
N ALA A 138 -3.05 1.73 8.87
CA ALA A 138 -3.32 2.73 9.89
C ALA A 138 -3.93 4.00 9.29
N TYR A 139 -4.51 4.85 10.13
CA TYR A 139 -5.07 6.15 9.75
C TYR A 139 -4.56 7.22 10.73
N TYR A 140 -4.08 8.33 10.19
CA TYR A 140 -3.59 9.45 10.98
C TYR A 140 -4.39 10.71 10.69
N ARG A 141 -4.70 11.47 11.74
CA ARG A 141 -5.32 12.79 11.60
C ARG A 141 -4.24 13.82 11.40
N LEU A 142 -4.32 14.55 10.29
CA LEU A 142 -3.47 15.70 9.97
C LEU A 142 -4.32 16.97 9.88
N ASP A 143 -3.67 18.15 9.83
CA ASP A 143 -4.37 19.43 9.71
C ASP A 143 -5.26 19.53 8.45
N GLY A 144 -4.87 18.84 7.37
CA GLY A 144 -5.60 18.80 6.10
C GLY A 144 -6.60 17.66 5.95
N GLY A 145 -6.74 16.75 6.94
CA GLY A 145 -7.65 15.61 6.82
C GLY A 145 -7.12 14.31 7.43
N ILE A 146 -7.51 13.20 6.86
CA ILE A 146 -7.09 11.88 7.31
C ILE A 146 -6.10 11.31 6.29
N LEU A 147 -4.94 10.87 6.76
CA LEU A 147 -3.94 10.16 5.97
C LEU A 147 -4.04 8.65 6.22
N PRO A 148 -4.52 7.87 5.26
CA PRO A 148 -4.42 6.41 5.30
C PRO A 148 -2.99 5.97 4.97
N ILE A 149 -2.43 5.07 5.77
CA ILE A 149 -1.11 4.47 5.54
C ILE A 149 -1.29 3.16 4.81
N LEU A 150 -0.68 3.03 3.65
CA LEU A 150 -0.77 1.81 2.84
C LEU A 150 -0.08 0.63 3.53
N ASP A 151 -0.73 -0.51 3.47
CA ASP A 151 -0.15 -1.80 3.84
C ASP A 151 0.55 -2.39 2.61
N MET A 152 1.88 -2.38 2.60
CA MET A 152 2.65 -2.87 1.45
C MET A 152 2.40 -4.34 1.15
N LYS A 153 2.17 -5.16 2.19
CA LYS A 153 1.81 -6.56 2.01
C LYS A 153 0.48 -6.69 1.26
N ALA A 154 -0.54 -5.97 1.69
CA ALA A 154 -1.84 -5.99 1.04
C ALA A 154 -1.78 -5.39 -0.38
N VAL A 155 -0.98 -4.34 -0.60
CA VAL A 155 -0.80 -3.70 -1.92
C VAL A 155 -0.18 -4.68 -2.94
N PHE A 156 0.76 -5.53 -2.53
CA PHE A 156 1.44 -6.48 -3.43
C PHE A 156 0.92 -7.91 -3.33
N ASP A 157 -0.10 -8.19 -2.53
CA ASP A 157 -0.80 -9.48 -2.56
C ASP A 157 -1.81 -9.54 -3.70
N PHE A 158 -1.45 -10.23 -4.79
CA PHE A 158 -2.32 -10.45 -5.95
C PHE A 158 -3.21 -11.68 -5.82
N ALA A 159 -2.99 -12.56 -4.83
CA ALA A 159 -3.69 -13.83 -4.70
C ALA A 159 -5.13 -13.67 -4.17
N GLU A 160 -5.38 -12.70 -3.32
CA GLU A 160 -6.72 -12.49 -2.74
C GLU A 160 -7.77 -12.04 -3.76
N ARG A 161 -7.37 -11.27 -4.77
CA ARG A 161 -8.30 -10.71 -5.76
C ARG A 161 -8.82 -11.76 -6.75
N ASN A 162 -8.05 -12.76 -7.08
CA ASN A 162 -8.48 -13.87 -7.93
C ASN A 162 -9.56 -14.73 -7.27
N ARG A 163 -9.62 -14.79 -5.93
CA ARG A 163 -10.66 -15.50 -5.20
C ARG A 163 -12.00 -14.76 -5.19
N SER A 164 -11.99 -13.44 -5.12
CA SER A 164 -13.23 -12.63 -5.10
C SER A 164 -13.88 -12.52 -6.47
N THR A 165 -13.12 -12.54 -7.56
CA THR A 165 -13.65 -12.49 -8.94
C THR A 165 -14.19 -13.86 -9.39
N GLY A 166 -13.59 -14.96 -8.93
CA GLY A 166 -14.07 -16.34 -9.21
C GLY A 166 -15.42 -16.68 -8.55
N SER A 167 -15.73 -16.08 -7.39
CA SER A 167 -16.99 -16.34 -6.69
C SER A 167 -18.18 -15.62 -7.30
N ALA A 168 -17.97 -14.51 -8.00
CA ALA A 168 -19.07 -13.75 -8.63
C ALA A 168 -19.60 -14.41 -9.93
N HIS A 169 -18.76 -15.17 -10.63
CA HIS A 169 -19.17 -15.86 -11.87
C HIS A 169 -19.90 -17.19 -11.65
N LEU A 170 -19.76 -17.83 -10.49
CA LEU A 170 -20.46 -19.09 -10.20
C LEU A 170 -21.93 -18.90 -9.81
N ASN A 171 -22.33 -17.74 -9.31
CA ASN A 171 -23.70 -17.52 -8.83
C ASN A 171 -24.68 -17.10 -9.92
N THR A 172 -24.22 -16.75 -11.13
CA THR A 172 -25.12 -16.35 -12.25
C THR A 172 -25.48 -17.52 -13.16
N ALA A 173 -24.86 -18.69 -13.03
CA ALA A 173 -25.08 -19.83 -13.90
C ALA A 173 -26.15 -20.82 -13.38
N ILE A 174 -26.60 -20.69 -12.13
CA ILE A 174 -27.53 -21.69 -11.52
C ILE A 174 -29.00 -21.28 -11.62
N THR A 175 -29.34 -20.07 -12.10
CA THR A 175 -30.74 -19.59 -12.13
C THR A 175 -31.41 -19.67 -13.52
N ARG A 176 -30.83 -20.42 -14.46
CA ARG A 176 -31.45 -20.61 -15.80
C ARG A 176 -31.57 -22.07 -16.20
N SER A 177 -32.24 -22.88 -15.38
CA SER A 177 -32.72 -24.18 -15.81
C SER A 177 -33.90 -24.58 -14.91
N ASP A 178 -35.01 -23.88 -15.07
CA ASP A 178 -36.35 -24.44 -14.77
C ASP A 178 -37.43 -23.48 -15.35
N GLN A 179 -37.78 -23.68 -16.60
CA GLN A 179 -39.11 -23.52 -17.17
C GLN A 179 -39.13 -24.15 -18.56
#